data_73bb7312ddf7d3f2989886ee12d6d47f
#
_entry.id   73bb7312ddf7d3f2989886ee12d6d47f
#
_cell.length_a   1.000
_cell.length_b   1.000
_cell.length_c   1.000
_cell.angle_alpha   90.00
_cell.angle_beta   90.00
_cell.angle_gamma   90.00
#
_symmetry.space_group_name_H-M   'P 1'
#
loop_
_entity.id
_entity.type
_entity.pdbx_description
1 polymer ?
#
loop_
_entity_poly.entity_id
_entity_poly.type
_entity_poly.pdbx_seq_one_letter_code
_entity_poly.pdbx_strand_id
1 'polypeptide(L)' 'MYTYKTEILTVSTKWFSDKANAEDISMLDKLLNERASEGWELVTYDYMATSAQIKGAFVVTFRKANDER' A
#
# COMPACT_ATOMS: atom_id res chain seq x y z
N MET A 1 3.43 -20.56 -9.56
CA MET A 1 4.44 -19.76 -8.87
C MET A 1 4.12 -18.28 -8.97
N TYR A 2 4.62 -17.47 -8.04
CA TYR A 2 4.28 -16.06 -8.00
C TYR A 2 5.52 -15.20 -7.99
N THR A 3 5.37 -14.02 -8.55
CA THR A 3 6.35 -12.96 -8.38
C THR A 3 5.78 -11.98 -7.37
N TYR A 4 6.60 -11.55 -6.44
CA TYR A 4 6.17 -10.64 -5.38
C TYR A 4 6.86 -9.30 -5.54
N LYS A 5 6.15 -8.25 -5.17
CA LYS A 5 6.80 -6.95 -5.05
C LYS A 5 6.17 -6.17 -3.92
N THR A 6 6.97 -5.35 -3.28
CA THR A 6 6.53 -4.53 -2.18
C THR A 6 6.70 -3.08 -2.54
N GLU A 7 5.68 -2.29 -2.30
CA GLU A 7 5.70 -0.87 -2.60
C GLU A 7 5.42 -0.08 -1.34
N ILE A 8 5.95 1.12 -1.29
CA ILE A 8 5.70 2.03 -0.18
C ILE A 8 4.85 3.16 -0.71
N LEU A 9 3.69 3.36 -0.08
CA LEU A 9 2.81 4.47 -0.40
C LEU A 9 2.91 5.46 0.74
N THR A 10 3.63 6.54 0.49
CA THR A 10 3.82 7.58 1.48
C THR A 10 2.59 8.46 1.52
N VAL A 11 2.09 8.70 2.72
CA VAL A 11 0.97 9.60 2.90
C VAL A 11 1.51 10.86 3.55
N SER A 12 1.03 11.98 3.07
CA SER A 12 1.54 13.26 3.54
C SER A 12 0.70 13.83 4.67
N THR A 13 -0.44 13.24 4.93
CA THR A 13 -1.33 13.75 5.94
C THR A 13 -0.77 13.48 7.33
N LYS A 14 -0.74 14.49 8.15
CA LYS A 14 -0.33 14.31 9.53
C LYS A 14 -1.48 13.72 10.32
N TRP A 15 -1.15 12.79 11.17
CA TRP A 15 -2.15 12.10 11.95
C TRP A 15 -2.11 12.65 13.36
N PHE A 16 -3.20 13.27 13.76
CA PHE A 16 -3.32 13.79 15.12
C PHE A 16 -4.11 12.85 16.01
N SER A 17 -4.58 11.75 15.45
CA SER A 17 -5.32 10.77 16.20
C SER A 17 -4.89 9.39 15.71
N ASP A 18 -5.45 8.38 16.34
CA ASP A 18 -5.10 7.01 15.99
C ASP A 18 -5.79 6.54 14.71
N LYS A 19 -6.62 7.36 14.15
CA LYS A 19 -7.42 6.94 13.01
C LYS A 19 -6.77 7.35 11.72
N ALA A 20 -6.84 6.46 10.75
CA ALA A 20 -6.40 6.78 9.42
C ALA A 20 -7.30 7.85 8.83
N ASN A 21 -6.71 8.77 8.11
CA ASN A 21 -7.44 9.78 7.41
C ASN A 21 -8.18 9.15 6.24
N ALA A 22 -9.39 9.62 5.96
CA ALA A 22 -10.15 9.06 4.85
C ALA A 22 -9.43 9.22 3.52
N GLU A 23 -8.69 10.33 3.37
CA GLU A 23 -7.93 10.53 2.14
C GLU A 23 -6.82 9.51 1.99
N ASP A 24 -6.19 9.14 3.10
CA ASP A 24 -5.12 8.16 3.05
C ASP A 24 -5.67 6.79 2.63
N ILE A 25 -6.84 6.46 3.14
CA ILE A 25 -7.48 5.20 2.76
C ILE A 25 -7.85 5.22 1.29
N SER A 26 -8.34 6.36 0.80
CA SER A 26 -8.65 6.48 -0.62
C SER A 26 -7.42 6.29 -1.49
N MET A 27 -6.29 6.82 -1.05
CA MET A 27 -5.05 6.65 -1.79
C MET A 27 -4.63 5.19 -1.83
N LEU A 28 -4.80 4.49 -0.71
CA LEU A 28 -4.50 3.08 -0.67
C LEU A 28 -5.41 2.30 -1.61
N ASP A 29 -6.71 2.58 -1.56
CA ASP A 29 -7.66 1.92 -2.44
C ASP A 29 -7.30 2.14 -3.90
N LYS A 30 -6.90 3.35 -4.23
CA LYS A 30 -6.55 3.66 -5.61
C LYS A 30 -5.35 2.82 -6.05
N LEU A 31 -4.34 2.72 -5.20
CA LEU A 31 -3.17 1.91 -5.51
C LEU A 31 -3.56 0.45 -5.69
N LEU A 32 -4.38 -0.07 -4.80
CA LEU A 32 -4.79 -1.47 -4.88
C LEU A 32 -5.53 -1.74 -6.19
N ASN A 33 -6.40 -0.82 -6.58
CA ASN A 33 -7.17 -1.01 -7.80
C ASN A 33 -6.31 -0.87 -9.04
N GLU A 34 -5.35 0.05 -9.01
CA GLU A 34 -4.44 0.20 -10.14
C GLU A 34 -3.61 -1.05 -10.33
N ARG A 35 -3.10 -1.60 -9.24
CA ARG A 35 -2.28 -2.80 -9.34
C ARG A 35 -3.12 -4.00 -9.76
N ALA A 36 -4.36 -4.08 -9.28
CA ALA A 36 -5.24 -5.16 -9.69
C ALA A 36 -5.48 -5.13 -11.18
N SER A 37 -5.62 -3.95 -11.77
CA SER A 37 -5.84 -3.85 -13.20
C SER A 37 -4.61 -4.31 -14.00
N GLU A 38 -3.45 -4.32 -13.36
CA GLU A 38 -2.22 -4.79 -13.98
C GLU A 38 -1.96 -6.26 -13.71
N GLY A 39 -2.87 -6.91 -13.01
CA GLY A 39 -2.72 -8.34 -12.73
C GLY A 39 -2.11 -8.66 -11.38
N TRP A 40 -1.87 -7.64 -10.55
CA TRP A 40 -1.29 -7.86 -9.24
C TRP A 40 -2.39 -8.11 -8.22
N GLU A 41 -2.08 -8.96 -7.27
CA GLU A 41 -3.01 -9.36 -6.22
C GLU A 41 -2.42 -8.93 -4.89
N LEU A 42 -3.25 -8.35 -4.04
CA LEU A 42 -2.79 -7.92 -2.72
C LEU A 42 -2.52 -9.13 -1.84
N VAL A 43 -1.34 -9.15 -1.24
CA VAL A 43 -1.01 -10.16 -0.25
C VAL A 43 -1.26 -9.62 1.15
N THR A 44 -0.66 -8.47 1.44
CA THR A 44 -0.83 -7.85 2.75
C THR A 44 -0.38 -6.41 2.69
N TYR A 45 -0.76 -5.64 3.68
CA TYR A 45 -0.23 -4.30 3.83
C TYR A 45 -0.08 -3.99 5.30
N ASP A 46 0.74 -2.99 5.57
CA ASP A 46 1.01 -2.57 6.93
C ASP A 46 1.14 -1.07 6.94
N TYR A 47 0.89 -0.46 8.07
CA TYR A 47 1.04 0.97 8.22
C TYR A 47 2.25 1.24 9.10
N MET A 48 3.10 2.15 8.66
CA MET A 48 4.26 2.56 9.43
C MET A 48 4.22 4.06 9.62
N ALA A 49 4.60 4.50 10.79
CA ALA A 49 4.70 5.91 11.07
C ALA A 49 6.14 6.25 11.36
N THR A 50 6.61 7.35 10.79
CA THR A 50 7.94 7.83 11.12
C THR A 50 7.81 8.82 12.27
N SER A 51 8.55 8.59 13.32
CA SER A 51 8.41 9.39 14.52
C SER A 51 8.92 10.82 14.32
N ALA A 52 9.89 10.99 13.44
CA ALA A 52 10.54 12.28 13.31
C ALA A 52 9.65 13.33 12.69
N GLN A 53 8.75 12.93 11.79
CA GLN A 53 7.96 13.89 11.06
C GLN A 53 6.47 13.61 11.12
N ILE A 54 6.09 12.61 11.86
CA ILE A 54 4.67 12.25 12.02
C ILE A 54 4.04 12.01 10.66
N LYS A 55 4.79 11.43 9.77
CA LYS A 55 4.29 11.03 8.48
C LYS A 55 4.11 9.53 8.47
N GLY A 56 3.13 9.09 7.71
CA GLY A 56 2.86 7.68 7.63
C GLY A 56 3.12 7.14 6.25
N ALA A 57 3.20 5.84 6.19
CA ALA A 57 3.34 5.15 4.92
C ALA A 57 2.69 3.79 5.04
N PHE A 58 2.10 3.35 3.94
CA PHE A 58 1.65 1.98 3.83
C PHE A 58 2.71 1.19 3.10
N VAL A 59 3.05 0.04 3.65
CA VAL A 59 3.94 -0.91 2.99
C VAL A 59 3.04 -1.99 2.45
N VAL A 60 2.98 -2.11 1.14
CA VAL A 60 1.97 -2.95 0.49
C VAL A 60 2.68 -4.00 -0.34
N THR A 61 2.34 -5.25 -0.11
CA THR A 61 2.95 -6.36 -0.84
C THR A 61 1.94 -6.98 -1.78
N PHE A 62 2.34 -7.12 -3.02
CA PHE A 62 1.54 -7.71 -4.07
C PHE A 62 2.20 -8.96 -4.61
N ARG A 63 1.40 -9.76 -5.28
CA ARG A 63 1.94 -10.90 -6.01
C ARG A 63 1.22 -11.03 -7.34
N LYS A 64 1.90 -11.66 -8.26
CA LYS A 64 1.34 -11.90 -9.58
C LYS A 64 1.73 -13.31 -10.00
N ALA A 65 0.77 -14.05 -10.47
CA ALA A 65 1.05 -15.39 -10.94
C ALA A 65 1.95 -15.35 -12.15
N ASN A 66 2.98 -16.16 -12.13
CA ASN A 66 3.85 -16.28 -13.28
C ASN A 66 3.19 -17.17 -14.31
N ASP A 67 2.99 -16.63 -15.47
CA ASP A 67 2.36 -17.36 -16.55
C ASP A 67 3.45 -17.85 -17.47
N GLU A 68 4.08 -18.89 -17.06
CA GLU A 68 5.20 -19.44 -17.82
C GLU A 68 4.73 -20.51 -18.79
N ARG A 69 5.37 -20.54 -19.90
CA ARG A 69 5.05 -21.51 -20.94
C ARG A 69 6.28 -22.19 -21.45
#